data_6f71bdc7ca92f57703beb3d3783a3d24
#
_entry.id   6f71bdc7ca92f57703beb3d3783a3d24
#
_cell.length_a   1.000
_cell.length_b   1.000
_cell.length_c   1.000
_cell.angle_alpha   90.00
_cell.angle_beta   90.00
_cell.angle_gamma   90.00
#
_symmetry.space_group_name_H-M   'P 1'
#
loop_
_entity.id
_entity.type
_entity.pdbx_description
1 polymer ?
#
loop_
_entity_poly.entity_id
_entity_poly.type
_entity_poly.pdbx_seq_one_letter_code
_entity_poly.pdbx_strand_id
1 'polypeptide(L)'
;MDIRVASPPSTLEARLAQGVPHAPVAALRALCQAGFDRLPLPGRGATLARWRALAVVAAHDLALAKLYEGHVDALAILADLGGSATPGLWGVWAAESPQAKLRVLTTGNAGMRLRGRKSWCSGAVGLDHALVTAWDEDDRPRLAAVDLRAEGVRVTQEGWCAVGMAAS
;
A
#
# COMPACT_ATOMS: atom_id res chain seq x y z
N MET A 1 2.51 43.55 -3.69
CA MET A 1 3.24 42.27 -3.74
C MET A 1 2.18 41.20 -4.03
N ASP A 2 1.98 40.90 -5.33
CA ASP A 2 0.99 39.88 -5.73
C ASP A 2 1.57 38.49 -5.51
N ILE A 3 1.08 37.79 -4.49
CA ILE A 3 1.40 36.38 -4.26
C ILE A 3 0.51 35.57 -5.23
N ARG A 4 1.04 35.20 -6.38
CA ARG A 4 0.39 34.24 -7.26
C ARG A 4 0.44 32.87 -6.58
N VAL A 5 -0.68 32.43 -6.01
CA VAL A 5 -0.86 31.04 -5.59
C VAL A 5 -0.91 30.21 -6.88
N ALA A 6 0.11 29.39 -7.13
CA ALA A 6 0.12 28.49 -8.26
C ALA A 6 -1.07 27.53 -8.15
N SER A 7 -1.83 27.36 -9.23
CA SER A 7 -2.87 26.34 -9.29
C SER A 7 -2.26 24.95 -9.07
N PRO A 8 -2.93 24.03 -8.38
CA PRO A 8 -2.41 22.68 -8.20
C PRO A 8 -2.23 22.01 -9.57
N PRO A 9 -1.21 21.13 -9.71
CA PRO A 9 -0.93 20.45 -10.97
C PRO A 9 -2.12 19.58 -11.37
N SER A 10 -2.48 19.65 -12.66
CA SER A 10 -3.63 18.92 -13.22
C SER A 10 -3.30 17.47 -13.59
N THR A 11 -2.03 17.09 -13.68
CA THR A 11 -1.57 15.74 -14.03
C THR A 11 -0.55 15.21 -13.04
N LEU A 12 -0.46 13.87 -12.97
CA LEU A 12 0.50 13.17 -12.13
C LEU A 12 1.95 13.53 -12.52
N GLU A 13 2.24 13.60 -13.83
CA GLU A 13 3.55 14.01 -14.35
C GLU A 13 3.92 15.42 -13.90
N ALA A 14 3.00 16.37 -14.02
CA ALA A 14 3.21 17.75 -13.58
C ALA A 14 3.43 17.82 -12.05
N ARG A 15 2.72 16.99 -11.27
CA ARG A 15 2.89 16.92 -9.83
C ARG A 15 4.27 16.40 -9.43
N LEU A 16 4.75 15.34 -10.09
CA LEU A 16 6.08 14.79 -9.85
C LEU A 16 7.18 15.76 -10.30
N ALA A 17 7.01 16.44 -11.44
CA ALA A 17 7.95 17.44 -11.95
C ALA A 17 8.06 18.69 -11.05
N GLN A 18 6.98 19.09 -10.36
CA GLN A 18 7.01 20.16 -9.36
C GLN A 18 7.75 19.77 -8.08
N GLY A 19 7.99 18.49 -7.89
CA GLY A 19 8.67 17.91 -6.74
C GLY A 19 7.73 17.31 -5.70
N VAL A 20 8.10 16.14 -5.22
CA VAL A 20 7.50 15.44 -4.07
C VAL A 20 8.59 15.25 -3.02
N PRO A 21 8.24 14.97 -1.75
CA PRO A 21 9.23 14.61 -0.73
C PRO A 21 10.15 13.49 -1.18
N HIS A 22 11.42 13.50 -0.80
CA HIS A 22 12.38 12.45 -1.17
C HIS A 22 12.08 11.10 -0.49
N ALA A 23 11.51 11.11 0.73
CA ALA A 23 11.13 9.89 1.42
C ALA A 23 9.90 9.26 0.74
N PRO A 24 9.96 8.00 0.26
CA PRO A 24 8.90 7.39 -0.56
C PRO A 24 7.53 7.38 0.11
N VAL A 25 7.43 7.12 1.42
CA VAL A 25 6.16 7.16 2.17
C VAL A 25 5.57 8.58 2.21
N ALA A 26 6.41 9.61 2.41
CA ALA A 26 5.97 11.00 2.41
C ALA A 26 5.54 11.44 1.00
N ALA A 27 6.24 11.00 -0.03
CA ALA A 27 5.87 11.22 -1.43
C ALA A 27 4.52 10.57 -1.76
N LEU A 28 4.33 9.31 -1.38
CA LEU A 28 3.05 8.61 -1.53
C LEU A 28 1.92 9.38 -0.84
N ARG A 29 2.12 9.81 0.40
CA ARG A 29 1.12 10.60 1.14
C ARG A 29 0.76 11.89 0.42
N ALA A 30 1.74 12.60 -0.14
CA ALA A 30 1.52 13.82 -0.91
C ALA A 30 0.74 13.57 -2.23
N LEU A 31 0.96 12.42 -2.89
CA LEU A 31 0.21 12.02 -4.07
C LEU A 31 -1.25 11.69 -3.72
N CYS A 32 -1.48 10.94 -2.64
CA CYS A 32 -2.83 10.59 -2.16
C CYS A 32 -3.62 11.84 -1.73
N GLN A 33 -2.99 12.76 -1.00
CA GLN A 33 -3.62 14.04 -0.62
C GLN A 33 -4.04 14.88 -1.82
N ALA A 34 -3.30 14.78 -2.93
CA ALA A 34 -3.63 15.44 -4.19
C ALA A 34 -4.63 14.64 -5.07
N GLY A 35 -5.08 13.45 -4.61
CA GLY A 35 -6.06 12.61 -5.31
C GLY A 35 -5.50 11.79 -6.46
N PHE A 36 -4.17 11.66 -6.57
CA PHE A 36 -3.52 10.87 -7.63
C PHE A 36 -3.51 9.37 -7.35
N ASP A 37 -4.07 8.91 -6.26
CA ASP A 37 -4.32 7.50 -5.93
C ASP A 37 -5.63 6.95 -6.51
N ARG A 38 -6.49 7.80 -7.06
CA ARG A 38 -7.79 7.44 -7.63
C ARG A 38 -7.64 6.92 -9.06
N LEU A 39 -7.00 5.76 -9.19
CA LEU A 39 -6.79 5.15 -10.51
C LEU A 39 -8.03 4.37 -10.98
N PRO A 40 -8.20 4.22 -12.31
CA PRO A 40 -9.19 3.30 -12.84
C PRO A 40 -9.01 1.89 -12.25
N LEU A 41 -10.11 1.23 -11.90
CA LEU A 41 -10.08 -0.12 -11.38
C LEU A 41 -9.61 -1.12 -12.46
N PRO A 42 -8.85 -2.17 -12.09
CA PRO A 42 -8.46 -3.23 -13.02
C PRO A 42 -9.67 -3.86 -13.71
N GLY A 43 -9.54 -4.18 -15.01
CA GLY A 43 -10.63 -4.83 -15.76
C GLY A 43 -11.85 -3.95 -16.09
N ARG A 44 -11.88 -2.68 -15.71
CA ARG A 44 -13.00 -1.75 -15.95
C ARG A 44 -12.84 -0.89 -17.21
N GLY A 45 -12.05 -1.33 -18.20
CA GLY A 45 -11.95 -0.71 -19.52
C GLY A 45 -10.87 0.37 -19.68
N ALA A 46 -10.21 0.80 -18.59
CA ALA A 46 -9.19 1.85 -18.64
C ALA A 46 -7.81 1.36 -18.16
N THR A 47 -7.47 0.10 -18.45
CA THR A 47 -6.21 -0.55 -18.03
C THR A 47 -4.98 0.23 -18.46
N LEU A 48 -4.94 0.76 -19.68
CA LEU A 48 -3.81 1.53 -20.17
C LEU A 48 -3.58 2.82 -19.37
N ALA A 49 -4.66 3.50 -18.95
CA ALA A 49 -4.55 4.71 -18.11
C ALA A 49 -3.96 4.37 -16.74
N ARG A 50 -4.37 3.25 -16.11
CA ARG A 50 -3.78 2.74 -14.87
C ARG A 50 -2.30 2.43 -15.04
N TRP A 51 -1.94 1.69 -16.09
CA TRP A 51 -0.53 1.33 -16.33
C TRP A 51 0.35 2.54 -16.62
N ARG A 52 -0.16 3.54 -17.35
CA ARG A 52 0.56 4.80 -17.56
C ARG A 52 0.85 5.53 -16.25
N ALA A 53 -0.11 5.60 -15.33
CA ALA A 53 0.11 6.22 -14.03
C ALA A 53 1.19 5.48 -13.22
N LEU A 54 1.15 4.15 -13.18
CA LEU A 54 2.19 3.34 -12.54
C LEU A 54 3.56 3.55 -13.18
N ALA A 55 3.64 3.57 -14.51
CA ALA A 55 4.89 3.79 -15.25
C ALA A 55 5.48 5.19 -14.99
N VAL A 56 4.65 6.23 -14.91
CA VAL A 56 5.06 7.59 -14.59
C VAL A 56 5.69 7.68 -13.19
N VAL A 57 5.07 7.06 -12.19
CA VAL A 57 5.64 7.02 -10.84
C VAL A 57 6.93 6.21 -10.82
N ALA A 58 6.98 5.07 -11.54
CA ALA A 58 8.18 4.23 -11.63
C ALA A 58 9.35 4.92 -12.33
N ALA A 59 9.09 5.74 -13.36
CA ALA A 59 10.10 6.55 -14.01
C ALA A 59 10.67 7.65 -13.10
N HIS A 60 9.91 8.09 -12.10
CA HIS A 60 10.35 9.07 -11.12
C HIS A 60 11.19 8.42 -10.01
N ASP A 61 10.68 7.37 -9.36
CA ASP A 61 11.35 6.65 -8.26
C ASP A 61 10.77 5.24 -8.08
N LEU A 62 11.63 4.20 -8.07
CA LEU A 62 11.18 2.81 -7.97
C LEU A 62 10.71 2.43 -6.57
N ALA A 63 11.28 3.01 -5.50
CA ALA A 63 10.81 2.75 -4.15
C ALA A 63 9.43 3.37 -3.92
N LEU A 64 9.21 4.60 -4.41
CA LEU A 64 7.89 5.21 -4.44
C LEU A 64 6.90 4.38 -5.27
N ALA A 65 7.30 3.90 -6.45
CA ALA A 65 6.45 3.09 -7.31
C ALA A 65 5.98 1.81 -6.61
N LYS A 66 6.87 1.15 -5.84
CA LYS A 66 6.52 -0.04 -5.07
C LYS A 66 5.45 0.24 -4.02
N LEU A 67 5.55 1.36 -3.32
CA LEU A 67 4.55 1.75 -2.32
C LEU A 67 3.25 2.25 -2.97
N TYR A 68 3.36 3.00 -4.04
CA TYR A 68 2.20 3.52 -4.78
C TYR A 68 1.39 2.38 -5.42
N GLU A 69 2.06 1.41 -6.04
CA GLU A 69 1.43 0.21 -6.60
C GLU A 69 0.65 -0.54 -5.50
N GLY A 70 1.31 -0.86 -4.37
CA GLY A 70 0.66 -1.55 -3.26
C GLY A 70 -0.56 -0.79 -2.70
N HIS A 71 -0.48 0.55 -2.64
CA HIS A 71 -1.60 1.37 -2.18
C HIS A 71 -2.80 1.33 -3.12
N VAL A 72 -2.59 1.60 -4.41
CA VAL A 72 -3.69 1.62 -5.38
C VAL A 72 -4.25 0.23 -5.66
N ASP A 73 -3.47 -0.83 -5.45
CA ASP A 73 -3.96 -2.21 -5.54
C ASP A 73 -4.81 -2.58 -4.32
N ALA A 74 -4.43 -2.14 -3.11
CA ALA A 74 -5.27 -2.32 -1.94
C ALA A 74 -6.66 -1.69 -2.13
N LEU A 75 -6.70 -0.45 -2.64
CA LEU A 75 -7.96 0.24 -2.94
C LEU A 75 -8.81 -0.51 -3.97
N ALA A 76 -8.16 -1.05 -5.00
CA ALA A 76 -8.84 -1.83 -6.04
C ALA A 76 -9.41 -3.15 -5.50
N ILE A 77 -8.62 -3.90 -4.71
CA ILE A 77 -9.05 -5.15 -4.08
C ILE A 77 -10.25 -4.90 -3.14
N LEU A 78 -10.18 -3.87 -2.30
CA LEU A 78 -11.29 -3.53 -1.41
C LEU A 78 -12.56 -3.17 -2.18
N ALA A 79 -12.43 -2.40 -3.27
CA ALA A 79 -13.57 -2.06 -4.12
C ALA A 79 -14.18 -3.29 -4.80
N ASP A 80 -13.37 -4.23 -5.29
CA ASP A 80 -13.85 -5.47 -5.92
C ASP A 80 -14.53 -6.42 -4.91
N LEU A 81 -14.12 -6.37 -3.64
CA LEU A 81 -14.76 -7.10 -2.54
C LEU A 81 -16.00 -6.39 -1.97
N GLY A 82 -16.41 -5.26 -2.54
CA GLY A 82 -17.56 -4.47 -2.07
C GLY A 82 -17.29 -3.72 -0.76
N GLY A 83 -16.04 -3.61 -0.35
CA GLY A 83 -15.61 -2.86 0.83
C GLY A 83 -15.21 -1.42 0.50
N SER A 84 -15.02 -0.63 1.53
CA SER A 84 -14.44 0.70 1.46
C SER A 84 -13.12 0.75 2.23
N ALA A 85 -12.13 1.45 1.68
CA ALA A 85 -10.87 1.65 2.38
C ALA A 85 -11.04 2.65 3.53
N THR A 86 -10.54 2.32 4.71
CA THR A 86 -10.31 3.28 5.79
C THR A 86 -9.31 4.33 5.31
N PRO A 87 -9.49 5.63 5.64
CA PRO A 87 -8.53 6.66 5.29
C PRO A 87 -7.11 6.34 5.79
N GLY A 88 -6.12 6.55 4.93
CA GLY A 88 -4.72 6.26 5.23
C GLY A 88 -3.99 5.61 4.06
N LEU A 89 -2.70 5.34 4.26
CA LEU A 89 -1.86 4.65 3.29
C LEU A 89 -1.96 3.14 3.48
N TRP A 90 -2.15 2.41 2.39
CA TRP A 90 -2.33 0.97 2.37
C TRP A 90 -1.14 0.25 1.74
N GLY A 91 -0.86 -0.95 2.21
CA GLY A 91 0.01 -1.91 1.55
C GLY A 91 -0.74 -3.18 1.16
N VAL A 92 -0.17 -3.97 0.24
CA VAL A 92 -0.61 -5.33 -0.10
C VAL A 92 0.57 -6.26 0.06
N TRP A 93 0.47 -7.22 0.98
CA TRP A 93 1.53 -8.17 1.27
C TRP A 93 1.00 -9.60 1.15
N ALA A 94 1.05 -10.10 -0.09
CA ALA A 94 0.55 -11.44 -0.43
C ALA A 94 1.66 -12.49 -0.53
N ALA A 95 2.94 -12.07 -0.60
CA ALA A 95 4.05 -13.01 -0.68
C ALA A 95 4.15 -13.87 0.58
N GLU A 96 4.45 -15.15 0.40
CA GLU A 96 4.59 -16.14 1.48
C GLU A 96 6.05 -16.57 1.62
N SER A 97 6.55 -16.52 2.85
CA SER A 97 7.85 -17.09 3.22
C SER A 97 7.63 -18.43 3.93
N PRO A 98 8.39 -19.48 3.58
CA PRO A 98 8.27 -20.77 4.27
C PRO A 98 8.47 -20.68 5.78
N GLN A 99 9.27 -19.70 6.25
CA GLN A 99 9.60 -19.51 7.66
C GLN A 99 8.67 -18.51 8.38
N ALA A 100 7.77 -17.86 7.66
CA ALA A 100 6.93 -16.78 8.21
C ALA A 100 5.50 -16.91 7.69
N LYS A 101 4.68 -17.70 8.40
CA LYS A 101 3.28 -17.93 8.10
C LYS A 101 2.39 -17.17 9.08
N LEU A 102 1.44 -16.41 8.53
CA LEU A 102 0.43 -15.70 9.32
C LEU A 102 -0.84 -16.56 9.41
N ARG A 103 -1.37 -16.74 10.63
CA ARG A 103 -2.56 -17.54 10.90
C ARG A 103 -3.72 -16.66 11.35
N VAL A 104 -4.91 -16.99 10.88
CA VAL A 104 -6.18 -16.49 11.42
C VAL A 104 -6.65 -17.50 12.46
N LEU A 105 -6.88 -17.01 13.68
CA LEU A 105 -7.42 -17.81 14.78
C LEU A 105 -8.83 -17.28 15.09
N THR A 106 -9.78 -18.20 15.21
CA THR A 106 -11.12 -17.86 15.67
C THR A 106 -11.16 -17.92 17.19
N THR A 107 -11.53 -16.82 17.85
CA THR A 107 -11.56 -16.72 19.32
C THR A 107 -13.01 -16.70 19.83
N GLY A 108 -13.81 -17.69 19.48
CA GLY A 108 -15.22 -17.81 19.90
C GLY A 108 -15.99 -16.52 19.63
N ASN A 109 -16.65 -15.94 20.64
CA ASN A 109 -17.41 -14.69 20.54
C ASN A 109 -16.54 -13.43 20.43
N ALA A 110 -15.22 -13.53 20.61
CA ALA A 110 -14.30 -12.38 20.56
C ALA A 110 -13.81 -12.02 19.14
N GLY A 111 -14.31 -12.70 18.09
CA GLY A 111 -13.97 -12.41 16.72
C GLY A 111 -12.73 -13.15 16.20
N MET A 112 -12.02 -12.58 15.26
CA MET A 112 -10.82 -13.14 14.62
C MET A 112 -9.56 -12.45 15.14
N ARG A 113 -8.50 -13.22 15.34
CA ARG A 113 -7.17 -12.74 15.69
C ARG A 113 -6.14 -13.23 14.68
N LEU A 114 -5.19 -12.39 14.34
CA LEU A 114 -4.02 -12.78 13.55
C LEU A 114 -2.86 -13.12 14.48
N ARG A 115 -2.14 -14.21 14.16
CA ARG A 115 -0.93 -14.63 14.87
C ARG A 115 0.13 -15.11 13.89
N GLY A 116 1.36 -14.66 14.07
CA GLY A 116 2.49 -15.08 13.26
C GLY A 116 3.32 -13.92 12.76
N ARG A 117 4.09 -14.16 11.71
CA ARG A 117 4.96 -13.17 11.08
C ARG A 117 4.66 -13.09 9.59
N LYS A 118 4.73 -11.90 9.03
CA LYS A 118 4.67 -11.64 7.59
C LYS A 118 5.99 -11.04 7.15
N SER A 119 6.63 -11.64 6.17
CA SER A 119 7.89 -11.14 5.58
C SER A 119 7.60 -10.25 4.37
N TRP A 120 8.60 -9.47 3.99
CA TRP A 120 8.60 -8.64 2.77
C TRP A 120 7.47 -7.60 2.72
N CYS A 121 7.27 -6.94 3.87
CA CYS A 121 6.25 -5.93 4.05
C CYS A 121 6.76 -4.54 3.68
N SER A 122 6.89 -4.25 2.37
CA SER A 122 7.35 -2.95 1.88
C SER A 122 6.54 -1.81 2.49
N GLY A 123 7.23 -0.80 3.00
CA GLY A 123 6.61 0.40 3.57
C GLY A 123 5.99 0.24 4.95
N ALA A 124 6.08 -0.93 5.59
CA ALA A 124 5.37 -1.22 6.85
C ALA A 124 5.62 -0.19 7.97
N VAL A 125 6.80 0.45 7.99
CA VAL A 125 7.15 1.48 8.99
C VAL A 125 6.30 2.75 8.86
N GLY A 126 5.85 3.08 7.64
CA GLY A 126 5.20 4.36 7.36
C GLY A 126 3.79 4.28 6.79
N LEU A 127 3.29 3.08 6.50
CA LEU A 127 1.91 2.87 6.07
C LEU A 127 0.96 2.80 7.27
N ASP A 128 -0.32 3.03 7.03
CA ASP A 128 -1.34 3.02 8.07
C ASP A 128 -2.05 1.67 8.16
N HIS A 129 -2.29 1.03 7.00
CA HIS A 129 -3.03 -0.23 6.87
C HIS A 129 -2.37 -1.17 5.88
N ALA A 130 -2.70 -2.45 5.94
CA ALA A 130 -2.29 -3.42 4.94
C ALA A 130 -3.35 -4.50 4.69
N LEU A 131 -3.47 -4.93 3.44
CA LEU A 131 -4.08 -6.20 3.09
C LEU A 131 -3.00 -7.28 3.13
N VAL A 132 -3.23 -8.31 3.93
CA VAL A 132 -2.27 -9.40 4.12
C VAL A 132 -2.92 -10.75 3.87
N THR A 133 -2.21 -11.65 3.18
CA THR A 133 -2.63 -13.05 3.13
C THR A 133 -2.30 -13.74 4.43
N ALA A 134 -3.23 -14.57 4.89
CA ALA A 134 -3.11 -15.39 6.08
C ALA A 134 -3.80 -16.73 5.85
N TRP A 135 -3.70 -17.65 6.78
CA TRP A 135 -4.25 -19.00 6.66
C TRP A 135 -5.13 -19.33 7.86
N ASP A 136 -6.34 -19.82 7.63
CA ASP A 136 -7.22 -20.26 8.70
C ASP A 136 -6.80 -21.63 9.28
N GLU A 137 -7.60 -22.14 10.20
CA GLU A 137 -7.35 -23.42 10.89
C GLU A 137 -7.44 -24.63 9.95
N ASP A 138 -8.16 -24.51 8.84
CA ASP A 138 -8.29 -25.52 7.78
C ASP A 138 -7.26 -25.37 6.65
N ASP A 139 -6.22 -24.56 6.85
CA ASP A 139 -5.21 -24.20 5.82
C ASP A 139 -5.82 -23.56 4.56
N ARG A 140 -6.95 -22.87 4.68
CA ARG A 140 -7.53 -22.08 3.60
C ARG A 140 -6.95 -20.67 3.59
N PRO A 141 -6.61 -20.11 2.40
CA PRO A 141 -6.12 -18.75 2.30
C PRO A 141 -7.21 -17.74 2.67
N ARG A 142 -6.84 -16.72 3.40
CA ARG A 142 -7.67 -15.59 3.81
C ARG A 142 -6.96 -14.30 3.47
N LEU A 143 -7.73 -13.26 3.20
CA LEU A 143 -7.23 -11.91 3.09
C LEU A 143 -7.73 -11.12 4.30
N ALA A 144 -6.79 -10.51 5.03
CA ALA A 144 -7.11 -9.73 6.22
C ALA A 144 -6.69 -8.27 6.02
N ALA A 145 -7.57 -7.34 6.38
CA ALA A 145 -7.23 -5.93 6.52
C ALA A 145 -6.70 -5.69 7.94
N VAL A 146 -5.51 -5.13 8.03
CA VAL A 146 -4.80 -4.91 9.30
C VAL A 146 -4.53 -3.43 9.47
N ASP A 147 -4.91 -2.88 10.63
CA ASP A 147 -4.41 -1.59 11.10
C ASP A 147 -3.01 -1.80 11.67
N LEU A 148 -2.01 -1.17 11.08
CA LEU A 148 -0.60 -1.34 11.47
C LEU A 148 -0.26 -0.67 12.81
N ARG A 149 -1.17 0.15 13.35
CA ARG A 149 -1.07 0.79 14.67
C ARG A 149 -1.83 0.02 15.76
N ALA A 150 -2.52 -1.06 15.40
CA ALA A 150 -3.28 -1.86 16.36
C ALA A 150 -2.35 -2.48 17.41
N GLU A 151 -2.87 -2.61 18.62
CA GLU A 151 -2.16 -3.29 19.71
C GLU A 151 -1.76 -4.72 19.29
N GLY A 152 -0.51 -5.10 19.56
CA GLY A 152 0.06 -6.39 19.20
C GLY A 152 0.71 -6.43 17.81
N VAL A 153 0.52 -5.42 16.96
CA VAL A 153 1.27 -5.30 15.70
C VAL A 153 2.66 -4.75 15.99
N ARG A 154 3.68 -5.45 15.49
CA ARG A 154 5.08 -5.03 15.61
C ARG A 154 5.75 -5.06 14.25
N VAL A 155 6.23 -3.91 13.81
CA VAL A 155 7.02 -3.78 12.58
C VAL A 155 8.51 -3.88 12.96
N THR A 156 9.26 -4.72 12.23
CA THR A 156 10.71 -4.86 12.39
C THR A 156 11.39 -4.59 11.04
N GLN A 157 12.61 -4.06 11.09
CA GLN A 157 13.44 -3.87 9.90
C GLN A 157 14.48 -4.98 9.72
N GLU A 158 14.43 -6.01 10.56
CA GLU A 158 15.35 -7.14 10.51
C GLU A 158 15.17 -7.92 9.20
N GLY A 159 16.30 -8.16 8.52
CA GLY A 159 16.33 -8.96 7.29
C GLY A 159 15.87 -8.23 6.03
N TRP A 160 15.63 -6.92 6.07
CA TRP A 160 15.37 -6.14 4.87
C TRP A 160 16.70 -5.82 4.16
N CYS A 161 17.00 -6.57 3.09
CA CYS A 161 18.24 -6.48 2.34
C CYS A 161 18.01 -6.11 0.87
N ALA A 162 16.93 -5.42 0.56
CA ALA A 162 16.56 -5.07 -0.81
C ALA A 162 17.49 -4.00 -1.38
N VAL A 163 18.28 -4.37 -2.38
CA VAL A 163 19.15 -3.45 -3.13
C VAL A 163 18.26 -2.60 -4.06
N GLY A 164 18.45 -1.29 -4.06
CA GLY A 164 17.69 -0.35 -4.88
C GLY A 164 16.29 -0.02 -4.37
N MET A 165 15.81 -0.73 -3.34
CA MET A 165 14.52 -0.47 -2.67
C MET A 165 14.68 -0.43 -1.15
N ALA A 166 15.85 -0.02 -0.66
CA ALA A 166 16.13 0.03 0.78
C ALA A 166 15.20 0.99 1.54
N ALA A 167 14.61 1.96 0.85
CA ALA A 167 13.72 2.96 1.41
C ALA A 167 12.22 2.59 1.30
N SER A 168 11.90 1.39 0.77
CA SER A 168 10.49 0.95 0.62
C SER A 168 10.06 -0.03 1.71
#